data_3eea3f5e63fc97bc12d08feea107bdf0
#
_entry.id   3eea3f5e63fc97bc12d08feea107bdf0
#
_cell.length_a   1.000
_cell.length_b   1.000
_cell.length_c   1.000
_cell.angle_alpha   90.00
_cell.angle_beta   90.00
_cell.angle_gamma   90.00
#
_symmetry.space_group_name_H-M   'P 1'
#
loop_
_entity.id
_entity.type
_entity.pdbx_description
1 polymer ?
#
loop_
_entity_poly.entity_id
_entity_poly.type
_entity_poly.pdbx_seq_one_letter_code
_entity_poly.pdbx_strand_id
1 'polypeptide(L)'
;MIRFIDMNRDDFGVEAICRVMRETECGFITSRAYRAAKTRPASARALRDQSLIPEIQRVHAQNYGVYGARKMWHAMRRAGWDLGRDQVARLMRRAGLHGVRRGRKPNTTRPAQADDHRPDLVQRDFTAAAPHELWVADITYVRLVSGFCYAAFITDVCTRKIVGWSVASTLHTDRLPLLALEQALLTTGARRDSSGLTHHSDRGSQYVSLAYSDALIAAGVTASVDTVGDSYDCQSVSAGFRENRVVPAGAV
;
A
#
# COMPACT_ATOMS: atom_id res chain seq x y z
N MET A 1 -10.93 -35.76 -16.42
CA MET A 1 -11.64 -36.83 -17.17
C MET A 1 -12.05 -36.35 -18.56
N ILE A 2 -12.99 -35.41 -18.74
CA ILE A 2 -13.49 -35.00 -20.08
C ILE A 2 -12.36 -34.64 -21.04
N ARG A 3 -11.41 -33.78 -20.59
CA ARG A 3 -10.25 -33.39 -21.40
C ARG A 3 -9.36 -34.57 -21.79
N PHE A 4 -9.22 -35.56 -20.94
CA PHE A 4 -8.44 -36.76 -21.23
C PHE A 4 -9.13 -37.58 -22.33
N ILE A 5 -10.47 -37.74 -22.27
CA ILE A 5 -11.25 -38.40 -23.31
C ILE A 5 -11.15 -37.63 -24.62
N ASP A 6 -11.26 -36.28 -24.58
CA ASP A 6 -11.16 -35.45 -25.79
C ASP A 6 -9.81 -35.64 -26.53
N MET A 7 -8.71 -35.81 -25.77
CA MET A 7 -7.36 -35.98 -26.34
C MET A 7 -7.10 -37.37 -26.93
N ASN A 8 -7.84 -38.40 -26.48
CA ASN A 8 -7.56 -39.79 -26.85
C ASN A 8 -8.72 -40.48 -27.58
N ARG A 9 -9.87 -39.81 -27.78
CA ARG A 9 -11.08 -40.40 -28.32
C ARG A 9 -10.93 -40.84 -29.77
N ASP A 10 -10.07 -40.17 -30.54
CA ASP A 10 -9.89 -40.43 -31.97
C ASP A 10 -9.05 -41.70 -32.17
N ASP A 11 -8.18 -42.04 -31.22
CA ASP A 11 -7.33 -43.24 -31.25
C ASP A 11 -8.04 -44.47 -30.65
N PHE A 12 -8.74 -44.31 -29.53
CA PHE A 12 -9.25 -45.44 -28.73
C PHE A 12 -10.77 -45.51 -28.63
N GLY A 13 -11.49 -44.48 -29.07
CA GLY A 13 -12.94 -44.38 -28.92
C GLY A 13 -13.40 -44.09 -27.48
N VAL A 14 -14.52 -43.38 -27.36
CA VAL A 14 -15.05 -42.92 -26.06
C VAL A 14 -15.44 -44.07 -25.14
N GLU A 15 -16.04 -45.13 -25.68
CA GLU A 15 -16.53 -46.29 -24.92
C GLU A 15 -15.37 -47.07 -24.28
N ALA A 16 -14.32 -47.32 -25.05
CA ALA A 16 -13.14 -48.05 -24.56
C ALA A 16 -12.44 -47.29 -23.47
N ILE A 17 -12.23 -45.97 -23.65
CA ILE A 17 -11.61 -45.11 -22.63
C ILE A 17 -12.45 -45.10 -21.36
N CYS A 18 -13.78 -44.91 -21.44
CA CYS A 18 -14.65 -44.90 -20.27
C CYS A 18 -14.68 -46.26 -19.54
N ARG A 19 -14.50 -47.37 -20.26
CA ARG A 19 -14.42 -48.71 -19.67
C ARG A 19 -13.14 -48.87 -18.85
N VAL A 20 -11.99 -48.53 -19.44
CA VAL A 20 -10.69 -48.63 -18.77
C VAL A 20 -10.64 -47.68 -17.57
N MET A 21 -11.14 -46.46 -17.67
CA MET A 21 -11.18 -45.51 -16.55
C MET A 21 -11.98 -46.02 -15.36
N ARG A 22 -13.01 -46.86 -15.59
CA ARG A 22 -13.79 -47.45 -14.48
C ARG A 22 -12.97 -48.45 -13.64
N GLU A 23 -11.96 -49.05 -14.22
CA GLU A 23 -11.08 -50.02 -13.57
C GLU A 23 -9.90 -49.33 -12.85
N THR A 24 -9.78 -47.99 -12.94
CA THR A 24 -8.71 -47.22 -12.33
C THR A 24 -9.22 -46.44 -11.13
N GLU A 25 -8.31 -46.16 -10.17
CA GLU A 25 -8.59 -45.31 -8.98
C GLU A 25 -8.80 -43.81 -9.32
N CYS A 26 -8.55 -43.42 -10.56
CA CYS A 26 -8.66 -42.00 -10.99
C CYS A 26 -10.13 -41.51 -11.15
N GLY A 27 -11.08 -42.36 -10.80
CA GLY A 27 -12.51 -42.11 -11.01
C GLY A 27 -12.93 -42.32 -12.45
N PHE A 28 -14.24 -42.40 -12.70
CA PHE A 28 -14.78 -42.67 -14.03
C PHE A 28 -15.91 -41.73 -14.41
N ILE A 29 -16.18 -41.68 -15.73
CA ILE A 29 -17.35 -41.08 -16.34
C ILE A 29 -17.93 -42.05 -17.33
N THR A 30 -19.26 -42.16 -17.41
CA THR A 30 -19.89 -42.99 -18.44
C THR A 30 -19.85 -42.29 -19.80
N SER A 31 -19.82 -43.06 -20.90
CA SER A 31 -19.85 -42.49 -22.25
C SER A 31 -21.09 -41.62 -22.50
N ARG A 32 -22.25 -42.00 -21.91
CA ARG A 32 -23.46 -41.17 -21.91
C ARG A 32 -23.28 -39.84 -21.20
N ALA A 33 -22.68 -39.86 -20.00
CA ALA A 33 -22.42 -38.63 -19.22
C ALA A 33 -21.40 -37.74 -19.92
N TYR A 34 -20.38 -38.31 -20.55
CA TYR A 34 -19.43 -37.58 -21.39
C TYR A 34 -20.14 -36.86 -22.55
N ARG A 35 -20.95 -37.59 -23.35
CA ARG A 35 -21.71 -37.00 -24.48
C ARG A 35 -22.68 -35.93 -24.00
N ALA A 36 -23.40 -36.17 -22.89
CA ALA A 36 -24.28 -35.19 -22.29
C ALA A 36 -23.54 -33.93 -21.82
N ALA A 37 -22.32 -34.08 -21.28
CA ALA A 37 -21.49 -32.93 -20.90
C ALA A 37 -20.99 -32.11 -22.08
N LYS A 38 -20.79 -32.75 -23.25
CA LYS A 38 -20.37 -32.05 -24.49
C LYS A 38 -21.53 -31.32 -25.19
N THR A 39 -22.74 -31.82 -25.08
CA THR A 39 -23.92 -31.24 -25.73
C THR A 39 -24.71 -30.30 -24.84
N ARG A 40 -24.50 -30.37 -23.52
CA ARG A 40 -25.20 -29.51 -22.56
C ARG A 40 -24.89 -28.05 -22.80
N PRO A 41 -25.87 -27.16 -22.96
CA PRO A 41 -25.65 -25.73 -23.03
C PRO A 41 -25.03 -25.21 -21.72
N ALA A 42 -24.29 -24.12 -21.82
CA ALA A 42 -23.70 -23.48 -20.66
C ALA A 42 -24.79 -23.11 -19.65
N SER A 43 -24.55 -23.39 -18.36
CA SER A 43 -25.50 -23.03 -17.31
C SER A 43 -25.65 -21.49 -17.21
N ALA A 44 -26.78 -21.02 -16.72
CA ALA A 44 -27.01 -19.58 -16.49
C ALA A 44 -25.87 -18.93 -15.67
N ARG A 45 -25.30 -19.68 -14.69
CA ARG A 45 -24.13 -19.25 -13.93
C ARG A 45 -22.88 -19.12 -14.82
N ALA A 46 -22.66 -20.08 -15.73
CA ALA A 46 -21.49 -20.04 -16.62
C ALA A 46 -21.59 -18.89 -17.62
N LEU A 47 -22.77 -18.61 -18.15
CA LEU A 47 -23.01 -17.47 -19.02
C LEU A 47 -22.81 -16.15 -18.31
N ARG A 48 -23.34 -16.00 -17.09
CA ARG A 48 -23.11 -14.82 -16.25
C ARG A 48 -21.61 -14.66 -15.92
N ASP A 49 -20.89 -15.74 -15.62
CA ASP A 49 -19.45 -15.69 -15.36
C ASP A 49 -18.69 -15.21 -16.62
N GLN A 50 -19.07 -15.67 -17.80
CA GLN A 50 -18.45 -15.25 -19.07
C GLN A 50 -18.60 -13.75 -19.32
N SER A 51 -19.77 -13.17 -18.99
CA SER A 51 -19.99 -11.73 -19.12
C SER A 51 -19.25 -10.90 -18.07
N LEU A 52 -19.06 -11.45 -16.86
CA LEU A 52 -18.42 -10.74 -15.75
C LEU A 52 -16.88 -10.76 -15.77
N ILE A 53 -16.28 -11.80 -16.35
CA ILE A 53 -14.81 -11.93 -16.40
C ILE A 53 -14.15 -10.75 -17.13
N PRO A 54 -14.59 -10.33 -18.33
CA PRO A 54 -14.03 -9.16 -19.01
C PRO A 54 -14.13 -7.89 -18.18
N GLU A 55 -15.25 -7.69 -17.49
CA GLU A 55 -15.46 -6.52 -16.62
C GLU A 55 -14.51 -6.52 -15.41
N ILE A 56 -14.32 -7.67 -14.78
CA ILE A 56 -13.35 -7.82 -13.69
C ILE A 56 -11.92 -7.54 -14.18
N GLN A 57 -11.56 -8.03 -15.37
CA GLN A 57 -10.26 -7.75 -15.99
C GLN A 57 -10.08 -6.26 -16.27
N ARG A 58 -11.09 -5.60 -16.83
CA ARG A 58 -11.08 -4.16 -17.10
C ARG A 58 -10.90 -3.34 -15.82
N VAL A 59 -11.72 -3.61 -14.80
CA VAL A 59 -11.64 -2.89 -13.51
C VAL A 59 -10.31 -3.16 -12.81
N HIS A 60 -9.76 -4.38 -12.90
CA HIS A 60 -8.45 -4.72 -12.35
C HIS A 60 -7.33 -3.93 -13.03
N ALA A 61 -7.34 -3.86 -14.37
CA ALA A 61 -6.37 -3.09 -15.15
C ALA A 61 -6.45 -1.58 -14.83
N GLN A 62 -7.65 -1.01 -14.73
CA GLN A 62 -7.86 0.39 -14.32
C GLN A 62 -7.32 0.71 -12.92
N ASN A 63 -7.16 -0.29 -12.07
CA ASN A 63 -6.58 -0.18 -10.74
C ASN A 63 -5.14 -0.75 -10.68
N TYR A 64 -4.40 -0.55 -11.77
CA TYR A 64 -2.97 -0.89 -11.91
C TYR A 64 -2.64 -2.38 -11.70
N GLY A 65 -3.61 -3.27 -11.80
CA GLY A 65 -3.38 -4.70 -11.59
C GLY A 65 -3.05 -5.11 -10.15
N VAL A 66 -3.24 -4.23 -9.16
CA VAL A 66 -2.76 -4.47 -7.78
C VAL A 66 -3.87 -4.89 -6.81
N TYR A 67 -5.14 -4.79 -7.21
CA TYR A 67 -6.24 -5.06 -6.30
C TYR A 67 -6.43 -6.55 -6.03
N GLY A 68 -6.41 -6.94 -4.76
CA GLY A 68 -6.90 -8.25 -4.31
C GLY A 68 -8.43 -8.29 -4.20
N ALA A 69 -8.98 -9.48 -3.93
CA ALA A 69 -10.42 -9.75 -3.96
C ALA A 69 -11.29 -8.76 -3.16
N ARG A 70 -10.84 -8.31 -1.97
CA ARG A 70 -11.59 -7.34 -1.16
C ARG A 70 -11.70 -5.98 -1.84
N LYS A 71 -10.58 -5.44 -2.33
CA LYS A 71 -10.57 -4.14 -3.04
C LYS A 71 -11.30 -4.23 -4.36
N MET A 72 -11.16 -5.35 -5.10
CA MET A 72 -11.91 -5.62 -6.34
C MET A 72 -13.41 -5.67 -6.10
N TRP A 73 -13.87 -6.32 -5.03
CA TRP A 73 -15.30 -6.33 -4.69
C TRP A 73 -15.85 -4.91 -4.51
N HIS A 74 -15.16 -4.05 -3.75
CA HIS A 74 -15.56 -2.66 -3.61
C HIS A 74 -15.51 -1.89 -4.94
N ALA A 75 -14.50 -2.15 -5.77
CA ALA A 75 -14.38 -1.50 -7.09
C ALA A 75 -15.52 -1.92 -8.04
N MET A 76 -15.88 -3.20 -8.07
CA MET A 76 -17.00 -3.71 -8.87
C MET A 76 -18.34 -3.10 -8.42
N ARG A 77 -18.57 -2.97 -7.11
CA ARG A 77 -19.77 -2.29 -6.59
C ARG A 77 -19.82 -0.82 -7.01
N ARG A 78 -18.71 -0.09 -6.95
CA ARG A 78 -18.63 1.29 -7.45
C ARG A 78 -18.87 1.40 -8.96
N ALA A 79 -18.51 0.35 -9.70
CA ALA A 79 -18.80 0.26 -11.14
C ALA A 79 -20.24 -0.19 -11.45
N GLY A 80 -21.12 -0.30 -10.44
CA GLY A 80 -22.53 -0.63 -10.60
C GLY A 80 -22.86 -2.13 -10.60
N TRP A 81 -21.88 -3.00 -10.34
CA TRP A 81 -22.11 -4.46 -10.31
C TRP A 81 -22.48 -4.94 -8.91
N ASP A 82 -23.68 -5.51 -8.76
CA ASP A 82 -24.08 -6.18 -7.51
C ASP A 82 -23.56 -7.61 -7.47
N LEU A 83 -22.39 -7.77 -6.88
CA LEU A 83 -21.66 -9.03 -6.75
C LEU A 83 -21.26 -9.27 -5.30
N GLY A 84 -21.37 -10.53 -4.85
CA GLY A 84 -20.83 -10.94 -3.56
C GLY A 84 -19.30 -11.01 -3.59
N ARG A 85 -18.67 -10.77 -2.42
CA ARG A 85 -17.20 -10.81 -2.27
C ARG A 85 -16.60 -12.15 -2.74
N ASP A 86 -17.22 -13.26 -2.37
CA ASP A 86 -16.72 -14.60 -2.70
C ASP A 86 -16.90 -14.93 -4.19
N GLN A 87 -17.95 -14.38 -4.82
CA GLN A 87 -18.14 -14.48 -6.27
C GLN A 87 -17.00 -13.73 -7.00
N VAL A 88 -16.67 -12.51 -6.57
CA VAL A 88 -15.55 -11.76 -7.16
C VAL A 88 -14.24 -12.52 -6.97
N ALA A 89 -13.96 -13.04 -5.76
CA ALA A 89 -12.76 -13.82 -5.49
C ALA A 89 -12.66 -15.08 -6.38
N ARG A 90 -13.78 -15.76 -6.62
CA ARG A 90 -13.85 -16.94 -7.51
C ARG A 90 -13.59 -16.55 -8.97
N LEU A 91 -14.20 -15.47 -9.44
CA LEU A 91 -14.03 -14.99 -10.81
C LEU A 91 -12.61 -14.48 -11.07
N MET A 92 -12.00 -13.78 -10.11
CA MET A 92 -10.60 -13.38 -10.20
C MET A 92 -9.67 -14.59 -10.34
N ARG A 93 -9.86 -15.64 -9.52
CA ARG A 93 -9.08 -16.90 -9.65
C ARG A 93 -9.26 -17.53 -11.01
N ARG A 94 -10.49 -17.57 -11.53
CA ARG A 94 -10.80 -18.12 -12.86
C ARG A 94 -10.15 -17.30 -13.98
N ALA A 95 -10.04 -15.99 -13.81
CA ALA A 95 -9.39 -15.08 -14.74
C ALA A 95 -7.86 -15.01 -14.57
N GLY A 96 -7.27 -15.76 -13.62
CA GLY A 96 -5.84 -15.71 -13.33
C GLY A 96 -5.39 -14.41 -12.65
N LEU A 97 -6.33 -13.63 -12.08
CA LEU A 97 -6.05 -12.35 -11.44
C LEU A 97 -5.83 -12.52 -9.93
N HIS A 98 -4.82 -11.85 -9.44
CA HIS A 98 -4.50 -11.82 -8.01
C HIS A 98 -3.99 -10.44 -7.59
N GLY A 99 -4.18 -10.12 -6.31
CA GLY A 99 -3.68 -8.86 -5.77
C GLY A 99 -2.18 -8.94 -5.47
N VAL A 100 -1.53 -7.81 -5.56
CA VAL A 100 -0.13 -7.70 -5.14
C VAL A 100 -0.07 -7.69 -3.62
N ARG A 101 0.66 -8.65 -3.04
CA ARG A 101 1.02 -8.60 -1.63
C ARG A 101 2.16 -7.60 -1.46
N ARG A 102 2.04 -6.70 -0.49
CA ARG A 102 3.21 -5.95 -0.05
C ARG A 102 4.27 -6.96 0.39
N GLY A 103 5.44 -6.90 -0.22
CA GLY A 103 6.61 -7.62 0.26
C GLY A 103 6.92 -7.24 1.72
N ARG A 104 7.82 -7.97 2.37
CA ARG A 104 8.36 -7.60 3.68
C ARG A 104 8.83 -6.15 3.57
N LYS A 105 8.31 -5.26 4.43
CA LYS A 105 8.81 -3.88 4.46
C LYS A 105 10.32 -3.96 4.69
N PRO A 106 11.17 -3.32 3.88
CA PRO A 106 12.56 -3.17 4.25
C PRO A 106 12.59 -2.51 5.64
N ASN A 107 13.47 -2.97 6.51
CA ASN A 107 13.69 -2.33 7.81
C ASN A 107 14.41 -1.01 7.52
N THR A 108 13.65 0.09 7.52
CA THR A 108 14.11 1.39 7.02
C THR A 108 14.69 2.26 8.14
N THR A 109 14.42 1.91 9.39
CA THR A 109 14.93 2.63 10.55
C THR A 109 16.18 1.93 11.07
N ARG A 110 17.32 2.61 11.04
CA ARG A 110 18.51 2.23 11.80
C ARG A 110 18.47 3.02 13.09
N PRO A 111 18.30 2.36 14.26
CA PRO A 111 18.39 3.05 15.55
C PRO A 111 19.73 3.74 15.66
N ALA A 112 19.74 4.95 16.20
CA ALA A 112 20.99 5.61 16.56
C ALA A 112 21.71 4.79 17.64
N GLN A 113 23.03 4.65 17.52
CA GLN A 113 23.85 3.97 18.54
C GLN A 113 24.12 4.87 19.75
N ALA A 114 23.75 6.15 19.69
CA ALA A 114 23.94 7.10 20.78
C ALA A 114 22.72 7.10 21.71
N ASP A 115 22.98 7.19 23.02
CA ASP A 115 21.95 7.44 24.02
C ASP A 115 21.38 8.85 23.81
N ASP A 116 20.24 8.92 23.14
CA ASP A 116 19.50 10.16 22.99
C ASP A 116 18.60 10.34 24.21
N HIS A 117 18.91 11.34 25.03
CA HIS A 117 18.20 11.63 26.27
C HIS A 117 17.05 12.62 26.08
N ARG A 118 16.73 13.03 24.87
CA ARG A 118 15.59 13.92 24.62
C ARG A 118 14.29 13.21 25.01
N PRO A 119 13.41 13.88 25.78
CA PRO A 119 12.17 13.28 26.24
C PRO A 119 11.15 13.15 25.08
N ASP A 120 10.27 12.19 25.21
CA ASP A 120 9.03 12.15 24.43
C ASP A 120 8.03 13.11 25.09
N LEU A 121 7.86 14.28 24.48
CA LEU A 121 6.93 15.31 24.97
C LEU A 121 5.52 15.12 24.41
N VAL A 122 5.36 14.28 23.37
CA VAL A 122 4.09 14.08 22.67
C VAL A 122 3.28 12.95 23.30
N GLN A 123 3.94 11.88 23.79
CA GLN A 123 3.31 10.76 24.47
C GLN A 123 2.11 10.19 23.70
N ARG A 124 2.23 10.10 22.37
CA ARG A 124 1.16 9.67 21.44
C ARG A 124 -0.03 10.63 21.30
N ASP A 125 -0.03 11.76 21.94
CA ASP A 125 -1.04 12.79 21.72
C ASP A 125 -0.61 13.74 20.60
N PHE A 126 -0.97 13.40 19.38
CA PHE A 126 -0.71 14.21 18.18
C PHE A 126 -1.83 15.23 17.97
N THR A 127 -2.09 16.05 18.98
CA THR A 127 -3.04 17.16 18.92
C THR A 127 -2.32 18.50 19.13
N ALA A 128 -2.81 19.55 18.50
CA ALA A 128 -2.33 20.91 18.68
C ALA A 128 -3.52 21.87 18.54
N ALA A 129 -3.63 22.86 19.44
CA ALA A 129 -4.72 23.81 19.46
C ALA A 129 -4.55 24.91 18.41
N ALA A 130 -3.30 25.29 18.15
CA ALA A 130 -2.96 26.34 17.19
C ALA A 130 -1.87 25.87 16.19
N PRO A 131 -1.78 26.51 15.00
CA PRO A 131 -0.69 26.29 14.07
C PRO A 131 0.67 26.57 14.73
N HIS A 132 1.67 25.75 14.38
CA HIS A 132 3.05 25.88 14.84
C HIS A 132 3.28 25.57 16.33
N GLU A 133 2.38 24.88 17.01
CA GLU A 133 2.61 24.32 18.33
C GLU A 133 3.35 22.98 18.27
N LEU A 134 2.98 22.13 17.30
CA LEU A 134 3.58 20.81 17.15
C LEU A 134 3.84 20.50 15.67
N TRP A 135 5.09 20.24 15.35
CA TRP A 135 5.51 19.69 14.08
C TRP A 135 5.95 18.24 14.23
N VAL A 136 5.57 17.41 13.27
CA VAL A 136 6.03 16.02 13.19
C VAL A 136 6.83 15.83 11.91
N ALA A 137 8.04 15.28 12.06
CA ALA A 137 8.94 14.97 10.96
C ALA A 137 9.00 13.48 10.69
N ASP A 138 9.05 13.11 9.43
CA ASP A 138 9.18 11.72 8.98
C ASP A 138 10.00 11.66 7.68
N ILE A 139 10.68 10.52 7.47
CA ILE A 139 11.39 10.21 6.23
C ILE A 139 10.73 9.02 5.56
N THR A 140 10.29 9.21 4.32
CA THR A 140 9.75 8.12 3.51
C THR A 140 10.69 7.69 2.41
N TYR A 141 10.67 6.41 2.11
CA TYR A 141 11.47 5.76 1.06
C TYR A 141 10.61 5.63 -0.19
N VAL A 142 11.03 6.25 -1.26
CA VAL A 142 10.34 6.19 -2.56
C VAL A 142 11.14 5.30 -3.50
N ARG A 143 10.53 4.20 -3.93
CA ARG A 143 11.16 3.26 -4.86
C ARG A 143 11.10 3.82 -6.27
N LEU A 144 12.27 3.93 -6.91
CA LEU A 144 12.44 4.29 -8.30
C LEU A 144 12.84 3.06 -9.13
N VAL A 145 12.86 3.21 -10.44
CA VAL A 145 13.38 2.18 -11.35
C VAL A 145 14.89 1.95 -11.11
N SER A 146 15.63 3.01 -10.77
CA SER A 146 17.08 2.98 -10.51
C SER A 146 17.48 2.74 -9.06
N GLY A 147 16.52 2.47 -8.14
CA GLY A 147 16.83 2.27 -6.73
C GLY A 147 15.84 2.97 -5.79
N PHE A 148 16.35 3.76 -4.86
CA PHE A 148 15.53 4.52 -3.91
C PHE A 148 15.91 6.00 -3.91
N CYS A 149 14.91 6.86 -3.74
CA CYS A 149 15.11 8.20 -3.21
C CYS A 149 14.38 8.34 -1.88
N TYR A 150 14.71 9.36 -1.14
CA TYR A 150 14.24 9.63 0.19
C TYR A 150 13.58 10.99 0.21
N ALA A 151 12.42 11.08 0.85
CA ALA A 151 11.72 12.33 1.05
C ALA A 151 11.55 12.55 2.56
N ALA A 152 12.11 13.63 3.06
CA ALA A 152 11.83 14.15 4.40
C ALA A 152 10.71 15.17 4.30
N PHE A 153 9.80 15.15 5.24
CA PHE A 153 8.76 16.16 5.34
C PHE A 153 8.43 16.46 6.79
N ILE A 154 8.06 17.70 7.02
CA ILE A 154 7.62 18.21 8.32
C ILE A 154 6.18 18.63 8.17
N THR A 155 5.33 18.09 9.02
CA THR A 155 3.88 18.32 9.01
C THR A 155 3.49 19.09 10.27
N ASP A 156 2.78 20.18 10.10
CA ASP A 156 2.11 20.87 11.19
C ASP A 156 0.87 20.09 11.63
N VAL A 157 0.80 19.72 12.90
CA VAL A 157 -0.24 18.82 13.42
C VAL A 157 -1.62 19.48 13.41
N CYS A 158 -1.71 20.77 13.73
CA CYS A 158 -2.96 21.51 13.74
C CYS A 158 -3.57 21.65 12.34
N THR A 159 -2.78 22.16 11.41
CA THR A 159 -3.26 22.48 10.05
C THR A 159 -3.22 21.29 9.10
N ARG A 160 -2.51 20.22 9.46
CA ARG A 160 -2.24 19.05 8.61
C ARG A 160 -1.48 19.39 7.31
N LYS A 161 -0.83 20.54 7.25
CA LYS A 161 -0.05 20.97 6.10
C LYS A 161 1.40 20.53 6.23
N ILE A 162 2.01 20.16 5.12
CA ILE A 162 3.45 20.01 5.01
C ILE A 162 4.05 21.42 4.99
N VAL A 163 4.79 21.76 6.01
CA VAL A 163 5.41 23.08 6.17
C VAL A 163 6.85 23.12 5.65
N GLY A 164 7.50 21.96 5.57
CA GLY A 164 8.82 21.81 4.96
C GLY A 164 9.02 20.42 4.39
N TRP A 165 9.77 20.32 3.29
CA TRP A 165 10.10 19.06 2.67
C TRP A 165 11.40 19.13 1.89
N SER A 166 12.04 17.98 1.69
CA SER A 166 13.17 17.83 0.79
C SER A 166 13.21 16.42 0.21
N VAL A 167 13.86 16.27 -0.94
CA VAL A 167 14.06 14.97 -1.59
C VAL A 167 15.53 14.81 -1.93
N ALA A 168 16.10 13.65 -1.61
CA ALA A 168 17.49 13.35 -1.91
C ALA A 168 17.68 11.88 -2.30
N SER A 169 18.78 11.59 -2.98
CA SER A 169 19.22 10.21 -3.28
C SER A 169 19.91 9.54 -2.10
N THR A 170 20.20 10.28 -1.02
CA THR A 170 20.91 9.82 0.17
C THR A 170 20.16 10.20 1.45
N LEU A 171 20.43 9.49 2.54
CA LEU A 171 19.88 9.76 3.87
C LEU A 171 20.73 10.71 4.71
N HIS A 172 21.71 11.41 4.11
CA HIS A 172 22.56 12.33 4.86
C HIS A 172 21.74 13.47 5.46
N THR A 173 22.00 13.79 6.72
CA THR A 173 21.26 14.78 7.50
C THR A 173 21.29 16.17 6.86
N ASP A 174 22.45 16.58 6.39
CA ASP A 174 22.69 17.87 5.73
C ASP A 174 21.91 18.06 4.43
N ARG A 175 21.58 16.96 3.74
CA ARG A 175 20.93 16.99 2.41
C ARG A 175 19.47 16.58 2.42
N LEU A 176 18.95 16.10 3.54
CA LEU A 176 17.59 15.61 3.59
C LEU A 176 16.79 16.26 4.73
N PRO A 177 16.84 15.83 6.01
CA PRO A 177 15.98 16.40 7.03
C PRO A 177 16.33 17.85 7.40
N LEU A 178 17.59 18.23 7.32
CA LEU A 178 18.01 19.60 7.64
C LEU A 178 17.44 20.62 6.64
N LEU A 179 17.45 20.31 5.35
CA LEU A 179 16.85 21.19 4.33
C LEU A 179 15.33 21.30 4.50
N ALA A 180 14.67 20.21 4.89
CA ALA A 180 13.25 20.24 5.20
C ALA A 180 12.93 21.13 6.40
N LEU A 181 13.80 21.08 7.44
CA LEU A 181 13.67 21.94 8.63
C LEU A 181 13.90 23.42 8.27
N GLU A 182 14.95 23.72 7.55
CA GLU A 182 15.23 25.09 7.10
C GLU A 182 14.09 25.69 6.29
N GLN A 183 13.52 24.90 5.36
CA GLN A 183 12.35 25.32 4.59
C GLN A 183 11.15 25.57 5.49
N ALA A 184 10.86 24.67 6.45
CA ALA A 184 9.76 24.83 7.39
C ALA A 184 9.88 26.13 8.20
N LEU A 185 11.07 26.38 8.75
CA LEU A 185 11.35 27.58 9.53
C LEU A 185 11.20 28.88 8.71
N LEU A 186 11.59 28.84 7.43
CA LEU A 186 11.47 29.99 6.52
C LEU A 186 10.03 30.24 6.10
N THR A 187 9.33 29.21 5.64
CA THR A 187 7.97 29.32 5.08
C THR A 187 6.93 29.70 6.13
N THR A 188 7.10 29.28 7.36
CA THR A 188 6.15 29.57 8.44
C THR A 188 6.49 30.83 9.22
N GLY A 189 7.70 31.36 9.03
CA GLY A 189 8.21 32.47 9.84
C GLY A 189 8.69 32.06 11.23
N ALA A 190 8.65 30.78 11.59
CA ALA A 190 9.10 30.25 12.87
C ALA A 190 10.59 30.50 13.14
N ARG A 191 11.37 30.86 12.14
CA ARG A 191 12.75 31.33 12.33
C ARG A 191 12.85 32.63 13.13
N ARG A 192 11.78 33.43 13.13
CA ARG A 192 11.73 34.71 13.86
C ARG A 192 11.09 34.55 15.24
N ASP A 193 10.13 33.69 15.35
CA ASP A 193 9.42 33.38 16.59
C ASP A 193 9.01 31.90 16.58
N SER A 194 9.71 31.10 17.34
CA SER A 194 9.46 29.67 17.55
C SER A 194 8.99 29.38 18.98
N SER A 195 8.56 30.40 19.71
CA SER A 195 8.13 30.25 21.10
C SER A 195 6.99 29.23 21.22
N GLY A 196 7.21 28.17 21.99
CA GLY A 196 6.24 27.09 22.18
C GLY A 196 6.19 26.03 21.07
N LEU A 197 6.97 26.14 19.99
CA LEU A 197 7.02 25.12 18.95
C LEU A 197 7.78 23.89 19.42
N THR A 198 7.12 22.74 19.37
CA THR A 198 7.72 21.43 19.58
C THR A 198 7.90 20.71 18.24
N HIS A 199 9.10 20.21 17.99
CA HIS A 199 9.42 19.37 16.84
C HIS A 199 9.62 17.93 17.29
N HIS A 200 8.74 17.04 16.82
CA HIS A 200 8.76 15.61 17.15
C HIS A 200 9.20 14.78 15.97
N SER A 201 10.09 13.81 16.21
CA SER A 201 10.58 12.87 15.19
C SER A 201 10.78 11.47 15.78
N ASP A 202 10.94 10.47 14.90
CA ASP A 202 11.43 9.17 15.31
C ASP A 202 12.91 9.25 15.79
N ARG A 203 13.39 8.16 16.39
CA ARG A 203 14.82 8.03 16.80
C ARG A 203 15.74 7.65 15.62
N GLY A 204 15.41 8.05 14.42
CA GLY A 204 16.29 7.84 13.28
C GLY A 204 17.63 8.56 13.44
N SER A 205 18.71 7.92 13.02
CA SER A 205 20.07 8.48 13.12
C SER A 205 20.21 9.88 12.50
N GLN A 206 19.34 10.23 11.57
CA GLN A 206 19.30 11.51 10.89
C GLN A 206 18.82 12.65 11.81
N TYR A 207 17.80 12.38 12.63
CA TYR A 207 17.18 13.35 13.53
C TYR A 207 17.95 13.53 14.84
N VAL A 208 18.70 12.50 15.26
CA VAL A 208 19.55 12.56 16.46
C VAL A 208 20.97 13.03 16.15
N SER A 209 21.26 13.40 14.90
CA SER A 209 22.56 13.95 14.53
C SER A 209 22.82 15.30 15.19
N LEU A 210 24.08 15.57 15.50
CA LEU A 210 24.48 16.81 16.15
C LEU A 210 24.03 18.04 15.32
N ALA A 211 24.26 17.99 14.00
CA ALA A 211 23.88 19.08 13.09
C ALA A 211 22.38 19.40 13.10
N TYR A 212 21.53 18.38 13.21
CA TYR A 212 20.08 18.58 13.29
C TYR A 212 19.67 19.15 14.64
N SER A 213 20.25 18.63 15.71
CA SER A 213 20.01 19.12 17.08
C SER A 213 20.43 20.57 17.23
N ASP A 214 21.61 20.95 16.73
CA ASP A 214 22.11 22.31 16.73
C ASP A 214 21.20 23.27 15.97
N ALA A 215 20.65 22.83 14.84
CA ALA A 215 19.71 23.62 14.05
C ALA A 215 18.39 23.88 14.80
N LEU A 216 17.85 22.88 15.51
CA LEU A 216 16.67 23.06 16.37
C LEU A 216 16.93 24.04 17.52
N ILE A 217 18.09 23.90 18.20
CA ILE A 217 18.50 24.79 19.28
C ILE A 217 18.67 26.22 18.76
N ALA A 218 19.37 26.39 17.65
CA ALA A 218 19.58 27.70 17.02
C ALA A 218 18.28 28.39 16.60
N ALA A 219 17.26 27.57 16.24
CA ALA A 219 15.92 28.06 15.92
C ALA A 219 15.03 28.26 17.15
N GLY A 220 15.46 27.90 18.36
CA GLY A 220 14.67 27.98 19.60
C GLY A 220 13.51 26.99 19.66
N VAL A 221 13.56 25.90 18.85
CA VAL A 221 12.54 24.88 18.77
C VAL A 221 12.78 23.76 19.75
N THR A 222 11.78 23.38 20.52
CA THR A 222 11.86 22.27 21.47
C THR A 222 11.89 20.93 20.76
N ALA A 223 12.93 20.14 20.99
CA ALA A 223 13.06 18.80 20.38
C ALA A 223 12.37 17.73 21.23
N SER A 224 11.58 16.88 20.57
CA SER A 224 10.94 15.70 21.15
C SER A 224 11.22 14.49 20.29
N VAL A 225 11.40 13.32 20.89
CA VAL A 225 11.75 12.07 20.18
C VAL A 225 10.95 10.91 20.74
N ASP A 226 10.49 10.00 19.89
CA ASP A 226 9.75 8.79 20.27
C ASP A 226 10.45 7.96 21.35
N THR A 227 9.68 7.27 22.17
CA THR A 227 10.21 6.28 23.13
C THR A 227 10.82 5.07 22.42
N VAL A 228 11.79 4.41 23.08
CA VAL A 228 12.48 3.23 22.51
C VAL A 228 11.51 2.08 22.27
N GLY A 229 11.39 1.65 21.01
CA GLY A 229 10.62 0.46 20.63
C GLY A 229 9.25 0.74 20.01
N ASP A 230 8.81 1.98 19.91
CA ASP A 230 7.50 2.35 19.42
C ASP A 230 7.56 3.04 18.04
N SER A 231 7.70 2.23 17.00
CA SER A 231 7.66 2.74 15.60
C SER A 231 6.25 3.01 15.08
N TYR A 232 5.23 2.96 15.94
CA TYR A 232 3.83 3.15 15.55
C TYR A 232 3.39 4.62 15.59
N ASP A 233 4.09 5.48 16.29
CA ASP A 233 3.62 6.82 16.61
C ASP A 233 3.63 7.77 15.42
N CYS A 234 4.64 7.73 14.56
CA CYS A 234 4.65 8.53 13.32
C CYS A 234 3.74 8.00 12.22
N GLN A 235 3.32 6.72 12.28
CA GLN A 235 2.43 6.16 11.25
C GLN A 235 0.98 6.69 11.33
N SER A 236 0.51 7.15 12.46
CA SER A 236 -0.84 7.70 12.62
C SER A 236 -1.02 9.03 11.89
N VAL A 237 0.01 9.86 11.86
CA VAL A 237 0.02 11.14 11.13
C VAL A 237 0.13 10.90 9.63
N SER A 238 0.97 9.95 9.18
CA SER A 238 1.12 9.58 7.78
C SER A 238 -0.09 8.81 7.21
N ALA A 239 -0.88 8.14 8.05
CA ALA A 239 -2.10 7.44 7.62
C ALA A 239 -3.21 8.41 7.20
N GLY A 240 -3.29 9.59 7.80
CA GLY A 240 -4.24 10.65 7.42
C GLY A 240 -3.99 11.21 6.00
N PHE A 241 -2.75 11.12 5.50
CA PHE A 241 -2.41 11.53 4.13
C PHE A 241 -2.87 10.55 3.04
N ARG A 242 -3.26 9.32 3.37
CA ARG A 242 -3.69 8.33 2.37
C ARG A 242 -5.12 8.51 1.88
N GLU A 243 -5.91 9.37 2.50
CA GLU A 243 -7.29 9.64 2.06
C GLU A 243 -7.45 10.87 1.16
N ASN A 244 -6.48 11.75 1.11
CA ASN A 244 -6.52 12.85 0.14
C ASN A 244 -6.10 12.36 -1.25
N ARG A 245 -7.09 11.94 -2.03
CA ARG A 245 -6.99 11.67 -3.46
C ARG A 245 -6.37 12.87 -4.16
N VAL A 246 -5.29 12.64 -4.87
CA VAL A 246 -4.90 13.48 -6.00
C VAL A 246 -6.08 13.49 -6.97
N VAL A 247 -6.82 14.57 -7.02
CA VAL A 247 -7.76 14.86 -8.09
C VAL A 247 -6.89 15.14 -9.31
N PRO A 248 -7.03 14.42 -10.44
CA PRO A 248 -6.31 14.77 -11.64
C PRO A 248 -6.79 16.15 -12.08
N ALA A 249 -5.85 17.09 -12.18
CA ALA A 249 -6.11 18.38 -12.76
C ALA A 249 -6.46 18.21 -14.23
N GLY A 250 -7.66 18.68 -14.61
CA GLY A 250 -7.93 19.26 -15.89
C GLY A 250 -8.29 18.34 -17.04
N ALA A 251 -9.53 18.36 -17.39
CA ALA A 251 -9.92 18.50 -18.78
C ALA A 251 -10.41 19.95 -18.97
N VAL A 252 -9.73 20.72 -19.76
CA VAL A 252 -10.24 21.82 -20.58
C VAL A 252 -9.97 21.43 -22.00
#